data_709ef620e41e6ceedbf51c0bacb26f6b
#
_entry.id   709ef620e41e6ceedbf51c0bacb26f6b
#
_cell.length_a   1.000
_cell.length_b   1.000
_cell.length_c   1.000
_cell.angle_alpha   90.00
_cell.angle_beta   90.00
_cell.angle_gamma   90.00
#
_symmetry.space_group_name_H-M   'P 1'
#
loop_
_entity.id
_entity.type
_entity.pdbx_description
1 polymer ?
#
loop_
_entity_poly.entity_id
_entity_poly.type
_entity_poly.pdbx_seq_one_letter_code
_entity_poly.pdbx_strand_id
1 'polypeptide(L)'
;MRSKMKDVAQKAGVSTATVSHVINGTRYVSENTKKKVYQAMRDLNYSPNFVARSLRSSSSKTIGLIIPAKEMDTSGFFFMSIAHSIEKKLKEIGYQLILSNSNEEIENEIQQINMFKNQMIDGLIMAPTYGDHSYLKEFEDQLPIVFIDRKPEGIDCDCVLVDNFKGTYEAMNHLIHKGHQRIGYISGPLGLTTSDERLRGYKHALLENNLQVDESMIVIDEASLEAGKKAMAFLLEQSKCTAVMIGNNILTLGSVVTLNKSKIQVPEEMAVIGYDNYEWTEATNPPLTIIKQPIHEIGEKAAELLLARLENPQKESSRVSLPSSLEIRSSC
;
A
#
# COMPACT_ATOMS: atom_id res chain seq x y z
N MET A 1 -26.92 27.91 17.74
CA MET A 1 -25.88 27.63 18.75
C MET A 1 -25.60 26.11 18.75
N ARG A 2 -24.35 25.69 18.81
CA ARG A 2 -24.01 24.27 18.86
C ARG A 2 -24.33 23.73 20.26
N SER A 3 -25.18 22.72 20.38
CA SER A 3 -25.54 22.09 21.66
C SER A 3 -24.32 21.59 22.42
N LYS A 4 -24.32 21.70 23.73
CA LYS A 4 -23.21 21.29 24.61
C LYS A 4 -23.61 20.02 25.38
N MET A 5 -22.62 19.29 25.93
CA MET A 5 -22.86 18.11 26.77
C MET A 5 -23.82 18.42 27.96
N LYS A 6 -23.78 19.65 28.48
CA LYS A 6 -24.68 20.10 29.55
C LYS A 6 -26.14 20.10 29.12
N ASP A 7 -26.41 20.48 27.86
CA ASP A 7 -27.76 20.53 27.32
C ASP A 7 -28.35 19.12 27.14
N VAL A 8 -27.49 18.19 26.71
CA VAL A 8 -27.84 16.76 26.64
C VAL A 8 -28.15 16.17 28.01
N ALA A 9 -27.34 16.49 29.01
CA ALA A 9 -27.52 16.06 30.40
C ALA A 9 -28.86 16.55 30.95
N GLN A 10 -29.16 17.84 30.75
CA GLN A 10 -30.41 18.45 31.16
C GLN A 10 -31.62 17.82 30.49
N LYS A 11 -31.55 17.59 29.14
CA LYS A 11 -32.65 16.99 28.38
C LYS A 11 -32.87 15.51 28.73
N ALA A 12 -31.80 14.76 29.01
CA ALA A 12 -31.87 13.35 29.40
C ALA A 12 -32.21 13.14 30.89
N GLY A 13 -32.24 14.21 31.72
CA GLY A 13 -32.47 14.13 33.16
C GLY A 13 -31.36 13.40 33.91
N VAL A 14 -30.09 13.57 33.51
CA VAL A 14 -28.93 12.95 34.12
C VAL A 14 -27.78 13.94 34.36
N SER A 15 -26.74 13.54 35.06
CA SER A 15 -25.55 14.37 35.22
C SER A 15 -24.70 14.41 33.95
N THR A 16 -23.89 15.46 33.75
CA THR A 16 -22.88 15.50 32.66
C THR A 16 -21.87 14.38 32.75
N ALA A 17 -21.55 13.91 33.97
CA ALA A 17 -20.71 12.74 34.18
C ALA A 17 -21.38 11.46 33.64
N THR A 18 -22.69 11.28 33.85
CA THR A 18 -23.44 10.17 33.29
C THR A 18 -23.46 10.19 31.77
N VAL A 19 -23.68 11.37 31.17
CA VAL A 19 -23.58 11.53 29.68
C VAL A 19 -22.18 11.14 29.20
N SER A 20 -21.13 11.59 29.88
CA SER A 20 -19.75 11.22 29.55
C SER A 20 -19.51 9.71 29.66
N HIS A 21 -20.02 9.05 30.70
CA HIS A 21 -19.91 7.60 30.85
C HIS A 21 -20.66 6.82 29.77
N VAL A 22 -21.84 7.30 29.34
CA VAL A 22 -22.61 6.69 28.23
C VAL A 22 -21.84 6.82 26.90
N ILE A 23 -21.29 8.00 26.63
CA ILE A 23 -20.57 8.28 25.37
C ILE A 23 -19.25 7.50 25.31
N ASN A 24 -18.54 7.40 26.43
CA ASN A 24 -17.18 6.82 26.45
C ASN A 24 -17.14 5.35 26.93
N GLY A 25 -18.25 4.77 27.37
CA GLY A 25 -18.31 3.40 27.88
C GLY A 25 -17.47 3.13 29.13
N THR A 26 -17.08 4.17 29.89
CA THR A 26 -16.10 4.10 30.98
C THR A 26 -16.65 3.53 32.29
N ARG A 27 -17.97 3.42 32.43
CA ARG A 27 -18.66 2.79 33.57
C ARG A 27 -19.96 2.17 33.11
N TYR A 28 -20.43 1.20 33.88
CA TYR A 28 -21.74 0.62 33.66
C TYR A 28 -22.83 1.69 33.83
N VAL A 29 -23.70 1.81 32.82
CA VAL A 29 -24.91 2.63 32.84
C VAL A 29 -26.06 1.77 32.34
N SER A 30 -27.23 1.84 33.03
CA SER A 30 -28.39 1.04 32.64
C SER A 30 -28.84 1.32 31.21
N GLU A 31 -29.35 0.32 30.51
CA GLU A 31 -29.83 0.43 29.13
C GLU A 31 -30.93 1.52 28.97
N ASN A 32 -31.77 1.68 29.97
CA ASN A 32 -32.79 2.74 29.97
C ASN A 32 -32.14 4.12 29.99
N THR A 33 -31.11 4.32 30.81
CA THR A 33 -30.37 5.59 30.86
C THR A 33 -29.61 5.86 29.57
N LYS A 34 -28.96 4.84 29.00
CA LYS A 34 -28.30 4.96 27.69
C LYS A 34 -29.28 5.42 26.60
N LYS A 35 -30.47 4.78 26.52
CA LYS A 35 -31.52 5.15 25.57
C LYS A 35 -31.93 6.63 25.72
N LYS A 36 -32.14 7.11 26.95
CA LYS A 36 -32.49 8.52 27.22
C LYS A 36 -31.38 9.47 26.74
N VAL A 37 -30.12 9.17 27.02
CA VAL A 37 -28.99 10.00 26.61
C VAL A 37 -28.87 10.02 25.09
N TYR A 38 -28.91 8.88 24.41
CA TYR A 38 -28.82 8.83 22.93
C TYR A 38 -30.01 9.53 22.27
N GLN A 39 -31.21 9.44 22.84
CA GLN A 39 -32.38 10.19 22.35
C GLN A 39 -32.17 11.69 22.49
N ALA A 40 -31.73 12.16 23.66
CA ALA A 40 -31.45 13.58 23.88
C ALA A 40 -30.34 14.11 22.93
N MET A 41 -29.32 13.29 22.64
CA MET A 41 -28.27 13.65 21.66
C MET A 41 -28.85 13.81 20.26
N ARG A 42 -29.70 12.90 19.80
CA ARG A 42 -30.39 13.01 18.50
C ARG A 42 -31.26 14.27 18.42
N ASP A 43 -32.10 14.48 19.42
CA ASP A 43 -33.03 15.59 19.44
C ASP A 43 -32.35 16.98 19.46
N LEU A 44 -31.15 17.04 20.04
CA LEU A 44 -30.34 18.26 20.13
C LEU A 44 -29.31 18.39 19.00
N ASN A 45 -29.28 17.42 18.08
CA ASN A 45 -28.25 17.29 17.05
C ASN A 45 -26.82 17.44 17.66
N TYR A 46 -26.64 16.84 18.84
CA TYR A 46 -25.38 16.89 19.56
C TYR A 46 -24.49 15.74 19.13
N SER A 47 -23.30 16.05 18.64
CA SER A 47 -22.21 15.09 18.46
C SER A 47 -21.08 15.38 19.46
N PRO A 48 -20.50 14.36 20.08
CA PRO A 48 -19.34 14.54 20.96
C PRO A 48 -18.23 15.31 20.25
N ASN A 49 -17.62 16.25 20.94
CA ASN A 49 -16.48 16.99 20.40
C ASN A 49 -15.23 16.11 20.51
N PHE A 50 -14.79 15.55 19.38
CA PHE A 50 -13.60 14.72 19.30
C PHE A 50 -12.34 15.46 19.77
N VAL A 51 -12.18 16.74 19.43
CA VAL A 51 -11.03 17.56 19.83
C VAL A 51 -10.96 17.71 21.36
N ALA A 52 -12.10 17.93 22.02
CA ALA A 52 -12.14 18.03 23.49
C ALA A 52 -11.88 16.68 24.18
N ARG A 53 -12.14 15.57 23.49
CA ARG A 53 -11.86 14.23 23.98
C ARG A 53 -10.39 13.85 23.82
N SER A 54 -9.79 14.11 22.67
CA SER A 54 -8.37 13.84 22.40
C SER A 54 -7.46 14.61 23.36
N LEU A 55 -7.81 15.87 23.66
CA LEU A 55 -7.10 16.69 24.68
C LEU A 55 -7.12 16.09 26.10
N ARG A 56 -8.14 15.29 26.43
CA ARG A 56 -8.23 14.61 27.74
C ARG A 56 -7.59 13.25 27.80
N SER A 57 -7.60 12.52 26.69
CA SER A 57 -7.11 11.14 26.60
C SER A 57 -5.68 11.03 26.08
N SER A 58 -5.05 12.13 25.67
CA SER A 58 -3.77 12.17 24.95
C SER A 58 -3.74 11.23 23.72
N SER A 59 -4.92 10.90 23.17
CA SER A 59 -5.07 10.05 21.99
C SER A 59 -6.29 10.49 21.18
N SER A 60 -6.10 10.67 19.88
CA SER A 60 -7.15 11.02 18.93
C SER A 60 -7.93 9.82 18.44
N LYS A 61 -7.43 8.61 18.68
CA LYS A 61 -7.92 7.37 18.05
C LYS A 61 -7.99 7.47 16.53
N THR A 62 -7.03 8.14 15.95
CA THR A 62 -6.93 8.38 14.50
C THR A 62 -5.55 8.00 14.00
N ILE A 63 -5.50 7.24 12.94
CA ILE A 63 -4.28 6.88 12.20
C ILE A 63 -4.35 7.51 10.82
N GLY A 64 -3.24 8.10 10.38
CA GLY A 64 -3.07 8.57 9.01
C GLY A 64 -2.57 7.45 8.09
N LEU A 65 -2.96 7.51 6.84
CA LEU A 65 -2.37 6.70 5.77
C LEU A 65 -2.01 7.62 4.61
N ILE A 66 -0.74 7.67 4.21
CA ILE A 66 -0.28 8.39 3.01
C ILE A 66 0.10 7.37 1.95
N ILE A 67 -0.44 7.53 0.75
CA ILE A 67 -0.16 6.69 -0.41
C ILE A 67 0.34 7.53 -1.59
N PRO A 68 1.26 7.02 -2.44
CA PRO A 68 1.79 7.75 -3.59
C PRO A 68 1.06 7.37 -4.89
N ALA A 69 -0.28 7.41 -4.91
CA ALA A 69 -1.06 7.03 -6.07
C ALA A 69 -1.15 8.19 -7.08
N LYS A 70 -0.64 8.00 -8.30
CA LYS A 70 -0.79 8.97 -9.40
C LYS A 70 -2.20 8.91 -10.01
N GLU A 71 -2.64 10.03 -10.57
CA GLU A 71 -3.86 10.05 -11.38
C GLU A 71 -3.73 9.07 -12.57
N MET A 72 -4.79 8.36 -12.89
CA MET A 72 -4.85 7.39 -14.00
C MET A 72 -3.89 6.19 -13.85
N ASP A 73 -3.33 5.96 -12.67
CA ASP A 73 -2.51 4.78 -12.37
C ASP A 73 -3.33 3.71 -11.64
N THR A 74 -3.12 2.46 -12.00
CA THR A 74 -3.76 1.31 -11.34
C THR A 74 -3.19 1.02 -9.94
N SER A 75 -2.07 1.67 -9.55
CA SER A 75 -1.52 1.56 -8.18
C SER A 75 -2.52 2.00 -7.11
N GLY A 76 -3.47 2.87 -7.47
CA GLY A 76 -4.57 3.24 -6.60
C GLY A 76 -5.37 2.04 -6.07
N PHE A 77 -5.61 1.01 -6.88
CA PHE A 77 -6.31 -0.21 -6.44
C PHE A 77 -5.49 -1.01 -5.43
N PHE A 78 -4.18 -1.11 -5.64
CA PHE A 78 -3.25 -1.76 -4.70
C PHE A 78 -3.31 -1.09 -3.33
N PHE A 79 -3.09 0.21 -3.28
CA PHE A 79 -3.09 0.96 -2.03
C PHE A 79 -4.46 1.04 -1.36
N MET A 80 -5.56 1.11 -2.13
CA MET A 80 -6.91 1.08 -1.57
C MET A 80 -7.25 -0.26 -0.93
N SER A 81 -6.78 -1.37 -1.48
CA SER A 81 -6.95 -2.69 -0.89
C SER A 81 -6.18 -2.84 0.42
N ILE A 82 -4.96 -2.29 0.48
CA ILE A 82 -4.18 -2.19 1.73
C ILE A 82 -4.91 -1.31 2.74
N ALA A 83 -5.40 -0.13 2.33
CA ALA A 83 -6.15 0.78 3.19
C ALA A 83 -7.38 0.12 3.82
N HIS A 84 -8.12 -0.68 3.03
CA HIS A 84 -9.27 -1.44 3.54
C HIS A 84 -8.87 -2.45 4.63
N SER A 85 -7.74 -3.15 4.44
CA SER A 85 -7.23 -4.11 5.43
C SER A 85 -6.77 -3.42 6.72
N ILE A 86 -6.08 -2.26 6.59
CA ILE A 86 -5.70 -1.43 7.73
C ILE A 86 -6.95 -0.94 8.48
N GLU A 87 -7.93 -0.36 7.76
CA GLU A 87 -9.17 0.15 8.34
C GLU A 87 -9.91 -0.93 9.14
N LYS A 88 -10.06 -2.12 8.56
CA LYS A 88 -10.71 -3.26 9.19
C LYS A 88 -10.05 -3.60 10.54
N LYS A 89 -8.72 -3.71 10.57
CA LYS A 89 -7.96 -4.02 11.77
C LYS A 89 -8.07 -2.92 12.83
N LEU A 90 -7.94 -1.66 12.43
CA LEU A 90 -8.04 -0.50 13.32
C LEU A 90 -9.43 -0.34 13.92
N LYS A 91 -10.47 -0.61 13.16
CA LYS A 91 -11.86 -0.50 13.60
C LYS A 91 -12.20 -1.45 14.75
N GLU A 92 -11.59 -2.65 14.80
CA GLU A 92 -11.77 -3.62 15.89
C GLU A 92 -11.40 -3.05 17.26
N ILE A 93 -10.47 -2.10 17.30
CA ILE A 93 -9.95 -1.45 18.51
C ILE A 93 -10.35 0.02 18.65
N GLY A 94 -11.30 0.47 17.81
CA GLY A 94 -11.91 1.79 17.91
C GLY A 94 -11.07 2.93 17.35
N TYR A 95 -10.10 2.65 16.47
CA TYR A 95 -9.38 3.65 15.70
C TYR A 95 -10.11 3.96 14.38
N GLN A 96 -9.88 5.17 13.87
CA GLN A 96 -10.31 5.61 12.55
C GLN A 96 -9.09 5.77 11.65
N LEU A 97 -9.26 5.51 10.35
CA LEU A 97 -8.24 5.73 9.33
C LEU A 97 -8.60 6.99 8.53
N ILE A 98 -7.61 7.87 8.33
CA ILE A 98 -7.69 9.00 7.40
C ILE A 98 -6.67 8.76 6.29
N LEU A 99 -7.15 8.69 5.05
CA LEU A 99 -6.30 8.50 3.88
C LEU A 99 -5.98 9.84 3.23
N SER A 100 -4.73 10.01 2.82
CA SER A 100 -4.25 11.12 2.01
C SER A 100 -3.36 10.61 0.88
N ASN A 101 -3.25 11.37 -0.19
CA ASN A 101 -2.47 11.02 -1.37
C ASN A 101 -1.35 12.03 -1.60
N SER A 102 -0.10 11.55 -1.72
CA SER A 102 1.05 12.39 -2.06
C SER A 102 1.24 12.62 -3.56
N ASN A 103 0.51 11.88 -4.42
CA ASN A 103 0.67 11.92 -5.89
C ASN A 103 2.09 11.62 -6.39
N GLU A 104 2.90 10.89 -5.62
CA GLU A 104 4.32 10.63 -5.91
C GLU A 104 5.17 11.92 -5.88
N GLU A 105 4.79 12.93 -5.09
CA GLU A 105 5.49 14.21 -4.96
C GLU A 105 5.93 14.43 -3.51
N ILE A 106 7.24 14.69 -3.31
CA ILE A 106 7.85 14.86 -1.96
C ILE A 106 7.22 16.05 -1.23
N GLU A 107 7.02 17.16 -1.90
CA GLU A 107 6.43 18.36 -1.31
C GLU A 107 5.01 18.10 -0.78
N ASN A 108 4.21 17.36 -1.54
CA ASN A 108 2.88 16.94 -1.09
C ASN A 108 2.98 15.99 0.10
N GLU A 109 3.89 15.03 0.07
CA GLU A 109 4.11 14.08 1.16
C GLU A 109 4.46 14.82 2.47
N ILE A 110 5.40 15.75 2.43
CA ILE A 110 5.76 16.61 3.58
C ILE A 110 4.55 17.41 4.08
N GLN A 111 3.77 17.99 3.17
CA GLN A 111 2.56 18.74 3.53
C GLN A 111 1.53 17.85 4.23
N GLN A 112 1.32 16.62 3.75
CA GLN A 112 0.39 15.66 4.36
C GLN A 112 0.85 15.23 5.75
N ILE A 113 2.15 14.97 5.94
CA ILE A 113 2.70 14.61 7.26
C ILE A 113 2.46 15.79 8.24
N ASN A 114 2.77 17.02 7.85
CA ASN A 114 2.55 18.19 8.66
C ASN A 114 1.05 18.43 8.98
N MET A 115 0.17 18.20 8.02
CA MET A 115 -1.27 18.26 8.21
C MET A 115 -1.72 17.25 9.27
N PHE A 116 -1.30 16.01 9.18
CA PHE A 116 -1.62 14.95 10.13
C PHE A 116 -1.07 15.25 11.53
N LYS A 117 0.16 15.73 11.63
CA LYS A 117 0.76 16.19 12.89
C LYS A 117 -0.08 17.31 13.54
N ASN A 118 -0.50 18.30 12.75
CA ASN A 118 -1.36 19.37 13.24
C ASN A 118 -2.75 18.90 13.68
N GLN A 119 -3.25 17.81 13.09
CA GLN A 119 -4.49 17.14 13.51
C GLN A 119 -4.30 16.26 14.75
N MET A 120 -3.07 16.15 15.26
CA MET A 120 -2.73 15.31 16.42
C MET A 120 -3.18 13.87 16.25
N ILE A 121 -2.93 13.27 15.08
CA ILE A 121 -3.15 11.82 14.89
C ILE A 121 -2.20 11.03 15.80
N ASP A 122 -2.58 9.82 16.15
CA ASP A 122 -1.78 8.98 17.06
C ASP A 122 -0.58 8.32 16.34
N GLY A 123 -0.69 8.07 15.04
CA GLY A 123 0.37 7.46 14.25
C GLY A 123 0.09 7.50 12.74
N LEU A 124 1.10 7.19 11.96
CA LEU A 124 1.08 7.25 10.50
C LEU A 124 1.54 5.93 9.89
N ILE A 125 0.82 5.46 8.88
CA ILE A 125 1.27 4.43 7.95
C ILE A 125 1.52 5.13 6.62
N MET A 126 2.63 4.83 5.91
CA MET A 126 2.88 5.46 4.63
C MET A 126 3.70 4.59 3.68
N ALA A 127 3.41 4.69 2.40
CA ALA A 127 4.30 4.28 1.33
C ALA A 127 5.05 5.52 0.86
N PRO A 128 6.37 5.62 1.07
CA PRO A 128 7.11 6.83 0.73
C PRO A 128 7.16 7.04 -0.80
N THR A 129 7.18 8.31 -1.22
CA THR A 129 7.36 8.68 -2.62
C THR A 129 8.76 8.32 -3.13
N TYR A 130 9.02 8.48 -4.41
CA TYR A 130 10.37 8.39 -4.96
C TYR A 130 11.18 9.63 -4.57
N GLY A 131 12.42 9.45 -4.11
CA GLY A 131 13.40 10.52 -3.90
C GLY A 131 14.12 10.49 -2.54
N ASP A 132 14.64 11.63 -2.12
CA ASP A 132 15.35 11.80 -0.85
C ASP A 132 14.37 11.93 0.33
N HIS A 133 14.54 11.07 1.31
CA HIS A 133 13.68 11.01 2.50
C HIS A 133 14.37 11.60 3.75
N SER A 134 15.42 12.39 3.60
CA SER A 134 16.16 12.99 4.74
C SER A 134 15.25 13.83 5.66
N TYR A 135 14.18 14.42 5.13
CA TYR A 135 13.18 15.18 5.88
C TYR A 135 12.42 14.32 6.92
N LEU A 136 12.33 13.00 6.73
CA LEU A 136 11.64 12.12 7.68
C LEU A 136 12.29 12.11 9.06
N LYS A 137 13.59 12.41 9.16
CA LYS A 137 14.31 12.53 10.44
C LYS A 137 13.70 13.58 11.37
N GLU A 138 13.09 14.62 10.81
CA GLU A 138 12.42 15.65 11.61
C GLU A 138 11.15 15.13 12.30
N PHE A 139 10.60 14.01 11.85
CA PHE A 139 9.35 13.44 12.35
C PHE A 139 9.55 12.20 13.23
N GLU A 140 10.74 11.57 13.24
CA GLU A 140 11.02 10.30 13.94
C GLU A 140 10.62 10.32 15.43
N ASP A 141 10.90 11.42 16.15
CA ASP A 141 10.57 11.57 17.57
C ASP A 141 9.17 12.17 17.84
N GLN A 142 8.45 12.56 16.80
CA GLN A 142 7.23 13.34 16.93
C GLN A 142 5.97 12.56 16.58
N LEU A 143 6.09 11.56 15.73
CA LEU A 143 4.97 10.77 15.22
C LEU A 143 5.44 9.35 14.93
N PRO A 144 4.85 8.33 15.55
CA PRO A 144 5.10 6.94 15.18
C PRO A 144 4.75 6.69 13.71
N ILE A 145 5.71 6.20 12.92
CA ILE A 145 5.53 5.94 11.49
C ILE A 145 5.87 4.48 11.19
N VAL A 146 5.01 3.83 10.41
CA VAL A 146 5.26 2.51 9.81
C VAL A 146 5.25 2.64 8.29
N PHE A 147 6.30 2.19 7.63
CA PHE A 147 6.40 2.20 6.18
C PHE A 147 5.85 0.92 5.57
N ILE A 148 5.20 1.03 4.42
CA ILE A 148 4.66 -0.10 3.65
C ILE A 148 5.15 -0.05 2.21
N ASP A 149 5.23 -1.22 1.56
CA ASP A 149 5.60 -1.37 0.15
C ASP A 149 7.05 -0.95 -0.17
N ARG A 150 7.46 0.23 0.27
CA ARG A 150 8.75 0.84 0.03
C ARG A 150 9.42 1.21 1.35
N LYS A 151 10.74 1.14 1.40
CA LYS A 151 11.52 1.58 2.56
C LYS A 151 12.31 2.84 2.20
N PRO A 152 12.22 3.93 3.02
CA PRO A 152 13.09 5.08 2.84
C PRO A 152 14.55 4.70 3.05
N GLU A 153 15.45 5.24 2.24
CA GLU A 153 16.88 4.95 2.33
C GLU A 153 17.51 5.62 3.55
N GLY A 154 18.43 4.93 4.21
CA GLY A 154 19.23 5.48 5.33
C GLY A 154 18.44 5.72 6.62
N ILE A 155 17.21 5.21 6.75
CA ILE A 155 16.37 5.35 7.94
C ILE A 155 16.13 3.97 8.55
N ASP A 156 16.36 3.84 9.86
CA ASP A 156 15.96 2.68 10.64
C ASP A 156 14.52 2.86 11.11
N CYS A 157 13.63 2.01 10.63
CA CYS A 157 12.19 2.23 10.77
C CYS A 157 11.39 0.93 10.80
N ASP A 158 10.21 1.00 11.40
CA ASP A 158 9.21 -0.05 11.26
C ASP A 158 8.74 -0.11 9.82
N CYS A 159 8.79 -1.29 9.20
CA CYS A 159 8.31 -1.45 7.83
C CYS A 159 7.74 -2.84 7.54
N VAL A 160 6.75 -2.87 6.65
CA VAL A 160 6.19 -4.08 6.07
C VAL A 160 6.42 -4.06 4.57
N LEU A 161 7.26 -4.95 4.10
CA LEU A 161 7.70 -5.05 2.72
C LEU A 161 7.32 -6.41 2.13
N VAL A 162 7.27 -6.50 0.82
CA VAL A 162 7.18 -7.76 0.09
C VAL A 162 8.57 -8.21 -0.31
N ASP A 163 8.84 -9.51 -0.31
CA ASP A 163 10.07 -10.07 -0.85
C ASP A 163 10.03 -10.02 -2.39
N ASN A 164 10.29 -8.83 -2.92
CA ASN A 164 10.27 -8.54 -4.35
C ASN A 164 11.36 -9.28 -5.12
N PHE A 165 12.53 -9.45 -4.47
CA PHE A 165 13.63 -10.20 -5.05
C PHE A 165 13.23 -11.65 -5.29
N LYS A 166 12.77 -12.34 -4.25
CA LYS A 166 12.41 -13.75 -4.32
C LYS A 166 11.25 -14.00 -5.29
N GLY A 167 10.21 -13.16 -5.26
CA GLY A 167 9.08 -13.31 -6.17
C GLY A 167 9.47 -13.21 -7.64
N THR A 168 10.31 -12.23 -8.00
CA THR A 168 10.80 -12.09 -9.37
C THR A 168 11.79 -13.21 -9.74
N TYR A 169 12.66 -13.60 -8.82
CA TYR A 169 13.58 -14.71 -9.00
C TYR A 169 12.83 -16.03 -9.30
N GLU A 170 11.78 -16.36 -8.56
CA GLU A 170 10.96 -17.55 -8.78
C GLU A 170 10.21 -17.50 -10.12
N ALA A 171 9.66 -16.34 -10.48
CA ALA A 171 8.99 -16.12 -11.77
C ALA A 171 9.98 -16.30 -12.95
N MET A 172 11.18 -15.77 -12.83
CA MET A 172 12.23 -15.94 -13.84
C MET A 172 12.67 -17.39 -13.98
N ASN A 173 12.87 -18.09 -12.86
CA ASN A 173 13.20 -19.53 -12.90
C ASN A 173 12.08 -20.34 -13.59
N HIS A 174 10.82 -19.97 -13.38
CA HIS A 174 9.71 -20.62 -14.10
C HIS A 174 9.86 -20.47 -15.62
N LEU A 175 10.16 -19.26 -16.14
CA LEU A 175 10.41 -19.06 -17.58
C LEU A 175 11.64 -19.83 -18.08
N ILE A 176 12.72 -19.82 -17.31
CA ILE A 176 13.96 -20.51 -17.66
C ILE A 176 13.75 -22.04 -17.73
N HIS A 177 13.03 -22.63 -16.75
CA HIS A 177 12.68 -24.04 -16.74
C HIS A 177 11.74 -24.43 -17.91
N LYS A 178 10.97 -23.49 -18.44
CA LYS A 178 10.19 -23.65 -19.67
C LYS A 178 11.04 -23.59 -20.95
N GLY A 179 12.34 -23.33 -20.83
CA GLY A 179 13.29 -23.30 -21.93
C GLY A 179 13.59 -21.92 -22.52
N HIS A 180 13.04 -20.85 -21.93
CA HIS A 180 13.32 -19.50 -22.39
C HIS A 180 14.74 -19.06 -21.96
N GLN A 181 15.55 -18.67 -22.93
CA GLN A 181 16.93 -18.18 -22.69
C GLN A 181 17.07 -16.67 -22.96
N ARG A 182 16.21 -16.12 -23.79
CA ARG A 182 16.16 -14.69 -24.11
C ARG A 182 14.87 -14.11 -23.53
N ILE A 183 15.01 -13.56 -22.32
CA ILE A 183 13.87 -13.06 -21.52
C ILE A 183 14.01 -11.55 -21.36
N GLY A 184 13.05 -10.80 -21.89
CA GLY A 184 12.98 -9.36 -21.70
C GLY A 184 12.51 -8.98 -20.30
N TYR A 185 12.87 -7.79 -19.87
CA TYR A 185 12.41 -7.23 -18.59
C TYR A 185 11.91 -5.78 -18.76
N ILE A 186 10.72 -5.51 -18.24
CA ILE A 186 10.14 -4.16 -18.22
C ILE A 186 9.96 -3.73 -16.78
N SER A 187 10.57 -2.61 -16.41
CA SER A 187 10.58 -2.08 -15.05
C SER A 187 10.05 -0.65 -14.96
N GLY A 188 9.48 -0.30 -13.82
CA GLY A 188 9.33 1.08 -13.38
C GLY A 188 10.67 1.72 -13.01
N PRO A 189 10.66 3.00 -12.57
CA PRO A 189 11.88 3.74 -12.22
C PRO A 189 12.71 3.01 -11.17
N LEU A 190 14.04 3.05 -11.32
CA LEU A 190 14.98 2.57 -10.31
C LEU A 190 15.12 3.59 -9.19
N GLY A 191 15.69 3.16 -8.05
CA GLY A 191 15.78 3.96 -6.82
C GLY A 191 14.55 3.78 -5.91
N LEU A 192 13.59 2.95 -6.33
CA LEU A 192 12.55 2.42 -5.45
C LEU A 192 12.92 1.00 -5.03
N THR A 193 12.87 0.70 -3.73
CA THR A 193 13.22 -0.64 -3.22
C THR A 193 12.49 -1.77 -3.95
N THR A 194 11.24 -1.55 -4.36
CA THR A 194 10.45 -2.52 -5.14
C THR A 194 11.05 -2.79 -6.52
N SER A 195 11.34 -1.75 -7.30
CA SER A 195 11.91 -1.88 -8.65
C SER A 195 13.32 -2.46 -8.63
N ASP A 196 14.15 -1.98 -7.69
CA ASP A 196 15.54 -2.41 -7.56
C ASP A 196 15.64 -3.89 -7.16
N GLU A 197 14.84 -4.34 -6.20
CA GLU A 197 14.82 -5.73 -5.78
C GLU A 197 14.27 -6.66 -6.88
N ARG A 198 13.25 -6.24 -7.62
CA ARG A 198 12.71 -7.00 -8.77
C ARG A 198 13.75 -7.14 -9.87
N LEU A 199 14.42 -6.05 -10.25
CA LEU A 199 15.50 -6.10 -11.25
C LEU A 199 16.66 -6.99 -10.78
N ARG A 200 17.02 -6.92 -9.50
CA ARG A 200 18.04 -7.78 -8.92
C ARG A 200 17.63 -9.27 -8.99
N GLY A 201 16.37 -9.59 -8.70
CA GLY A 201 15.82 -10.94 -8.83
C GLY A 201 15.90 -11.46 -10.27
N TYR A 202 15.52 -10.64 -11.26
CA TYR A 202 15.65 -10.93 -12.68
C TYR A 202 17.10 -11.26 -13.08
N LYS A 203 18.04 -10.36 -12.77
CA LYS A 203 19.47 -10.54 -13.11
C LYS A 203 20.07 -11.76 -12.42
N HIS A 204 19.72 -11.99 -11.15
CA HIS A 204 20.22 -13.10 -10.37
C HIS A 204 19.78 -14.45 -10.93
N ALA A 205 18.51 -14.59 -11.30
CA ALA A 205 17.98 -15.82 -11.91
C ALA A 205 18.69 -16.18 -13.23
N LEU A 206 18.97 -15.20 -14.08
CA LEU A 206 19.73 -15.43 -15.31
C LEU A 206 21.14 -15.94 -15.02
N LEU A 207 21.87 -15.24 -14.14
CA LEU A 207 23.27 -15.57 -13.81
C LEU A 207 23.39 -16.96 -13.17
N GLU A 208 22.51 -17.32 -12.25
CA GLU A 208 22.53 -18.63 -11.60
C GLU A 208 22.25 -19.78 -12.57
N ASN A 209 21.47 -19.53 -13.61
CA ASN A 209 21.20 -20.49 -14.68
C ASN A 209 22.20 -20.40 -15.86
N ASN A 210 23.35 -19.74 -15.67
CA ASN A 210 24.40 -19.55 -16.67
C ASN A 210 23.91 -18.84 -17.95
N LEU A 211 22.90 -17.99 -17.84
CA LEU A 211 22.44 -17.12 -18.91
C LEU A 211 23.06 -15.74 -18.80
N GLN A 212 23.33 -15.10 -19.94
CA GLN A 212 23.87 -13.75 -19.96
C GLN A 212 22.77 -12.72 -19.68
N VAL A 213 23.12 -11.72 -18.88
CA VAL A 213 22.30 -10.51 -18.74
C VAL A 213 22.57 -9.61 -19.94
N ASP A 214 21.57 -9.44 -20.79
CA ASP A 214 21.61 -8.55 -21.95
C ASP A 214 20.86 -7.26 -21.60
N GLU A 215 21.61 -6.21 -21.30
CA GLU A 215 21.03 -4.92 -20.89
C GLU A 215 20.12 -4.30 -21.98
N SER A 216 20.28 -4.68 -23.26
CA SER A 216 19.40 -4.25 -24.34
C SER A 216 17.98 -4.85 -24.26
N MET A 217 17.79 -5.89 -23.46
CA MET A 217 16.49 -6.51 -23.19
C MET A 217 15.84 -5.98 -21.89
N ILE A 218 16.48 -5.03 -21.21
CA ILE A 218 15.97 -4.39 -20.00
C ILE A 218 15.46 -3.00 -20.35
N VAL A 219 14.17 -2.77 -20.21
CA VAL A 219 13.54 -1.46 -20.44
C VAL A 219 13.09 -0.89 -19.10
N ILE A 220 13.63 0.27 -18.76
CA ILE A 220 13.28 1.01 -17.55
C ILE A 220 12.63 2.32 -17.96
N ASP A 221 11.42 2.56 -17.52
CA ASP A 221 10.67 3.77 -17.84
C ASP A 221 9.75 4.14 -16.66
N GLU A 222 9.00 5.22 -16.77
CA GLU A 222 7.97 5.54 -15.77
C GLU A 222 6.92 4.44 -15.68
N ALA A 223 6.31 4.29 -14.48
CA ALA A 223 5.21 3.34 -14.29
C ALA A 223 3.92 3.93 -14.87
N SER A 224 3.72 3.83 -16.18
CA SER A 224 2.54 4.31 -16.90
C SER A 224 2.07 3.33 -17.98
N LEU A 225 0.79 3.45 -18.37
CA LEU A 225 0.23 2.63 -19.44
C LEU A 225 0.98 2.83 -20.77
N GLU A 226 1.33 4.07 -21.09
CA GLU A 226 2.02 4.42 -22.33
C GLU A 226 3.47 3.92 -22.33
N ALA A 227 4.16 3.98 -21.19
CA ALA A 227 5.49 3.40 -21.04
C ALA A 227 5.46 1.88 -21.24
N GLY A 228 4.49 1.18 -20.67
CA GLY A 228 4.30 -0.27 -20.89
C GLY A 228 4.07 -0.62 -22.36
N LYS A 229 3.27 0.20 -23.09
CA LYS A 229 3.06 0.00 -24.54
C LYS A 229 4.35 0.18 -25.34
N LYS A 230 5.09 1.25 -25.07
CA LYS A 230 6.36 1.56 -25.75
C LYS A 230 7.42 0.50 -25.47
N ALA A 231 7.57 0.12 -24.21
CA ALA A 231 8.55 -0.89 -23.78
C ALA A 231 8.30 -2.24 -24.47
N MET A 232 7.05 -2.70 -24.51
CA MET A 232 6.70 -3.94 -25.20
C MET A 232 6.93 -3.84 -26.71
N ALA A 233 6.55 -2.74 -27.36
CA ALA A 233 6.82 -2.53 -28.79
C ALA A 233 8.32 -2.59 -29.09
N PHE A 234 9.14 -1.93 -28.27
CA PHE A 234 10.59 -1.95 -28.39
C PHE A 234 11.15 -3.39 -28.28
N LEU A 235 10.71 -4.16 -27.29
CA LEU A 235 11.16 -5.55 -27.12
C LEU A 235 10.76 -6.43 -28.31
N LEU A 236 9.57 -6.28 -28.85
CA LEU A 236 9.11 -7.02 -30.03
C LEU A 236 9.95 -6.70 -31.29
N GLU A 237 10.34 -5.45 -31.46
CA GLU A 237 11.08 -5.00 -32.64
C GLU A 237 12.59 -5.29 -32.57
N GLN A 238 13.18 -5.12 -31.38
CA GLN A 238 14.65 -5.02 -31.26
C GLN A 238 15.31 -6.21 -30.58
N SER A 239 14.60 -7.00 -29.74
CA SER A 239 15.30 -7.89 -28.80
C SER A 239 15.32 -9.38 -29.15
N LYS A 240 14.45 -9.86 -30.03
CA LYS A 240 14.24 -11.31 -30.28
C LYS A 240 14.03 -12.12 -28.97
N CYS A 241 13.46 -11.52 -27.93
CA CYS A 241 13.10 -12.24 -26.73
C CYS A 241 11.92 -13.20 -26.99
N THR A 242 11.89 -14.32 -26.31
CA THR A 242 10.80 -15.32 -26.41
C THR A 242 9.89 -15.28 -25.19
N ALA A 243 10.28 -14.54 -24.17
CA ALA A 243 9.50 -14.30 -22.97
C ALA A 243 9.79 -12.90 -22.42
N VAL A 244 8.86 -12.36 -21.64
CA VAL A 244 9.02 -11.11 -20.94
C VAL A 244 8.51 -11.21 -19.50
N MET A 245 9.31 -10.71 -18.57
CA MET A 245 8.92 -10.47 -17.18
C MET A 245 8.64 -8.97 -17.00
N ILE A 246 7.45 -8.64 -16.51
CA ILE A 246 7.04 -7.25 -16.32
C ILE A 246 6.91 -6.95 -14.84
N GLY A 247 7.73 -6.02 -14.36
CA GLY A 247 7.91 -5.75 -12.93
C GLY A 247 6.89 -4.78 -12.29
N ASN A 248 5.77 -4.47 -12.98
CA ASN A 248 4.76 -3.54 -12.46
C ASN A 248 3.40 -3.78 -13.15
N ASN A 249 2.30 -3.52 -12.44
CA ASN A 249 0.95 -3.78 -12.91
C ASN A 249 0.51 -2.93 -14.10
N ILE A 250 0.73 -1.61 -14.05
CA ILE A 250 0.32 -0.70 -15.13
C ILE A 250 1.16 -0.91 -16.39
N LEU A 251 2.44 -1.26 -16.22
CA LEU A 251 3.32 -1.66 -17.32
C LEU A 251 2.85 -2.99 -17.92
N THR A 252 2.36 -3.92 -17.08
CA THR A 252 1.76 -5.19 -17.56
C THR A 252 0.54 -4.91 -18.44
N LEU A 253 -0.36 -4.04 -17.99
CA LEU A 253 -1.55 -3.67 -18.78
C LEU A 253 -1.16 -3.03 -20.12
N GLY A 254 -0.21 -2.10 -20.12
CA GLY A 254 0.31 -1.46 -21.33
C GLY A 254 0.92 -2.46 -22.31
N SER A 255 1.70 -3.40 -21.78
CA SER A 255 2.32 -4.48 -22.55
C SER A 255 1.29 -5.38 -23.23
N VAL A 256 0.27 -5.81 -22.48
CA VAL A 256 -0.84 -6.64 -22.99
C VAL A 256 -1.60 -5.91 -24.11
N VAL A 257 -1.85 -4.62 -23.95
CA VAL A 257 -2.48 -3.81 -25.03
C VAL A 257 -1.66 -3.85 -26.33
N THR A 258 -0.32 -3.77 -26.21
CA THR A 258 0.57 -3.84 -27.38
C THR A 258 0.59 -5.22 -28.00
N LEU A 259 0.71 -6.30 -27.20
CA LEU A 259 0.68 -7.67 -27.70
C LEU A 259 -0.60 -7.95 -28.48
N ASN A 260 -1.75 -7.56 -27.93
CA ASN A 260 -3.05 -7.72 -28.60
C ASN A 260 -3.14 -6.93 -29.92
N LYS A 261 -2.66 -5.68 -29.95
CA LYS A 261 -2.64 -4.86 -31.18
C LYS A 261 -1.73 -5.45 -32.26
N SER A 262 -0.57 -5.98 -31.84
CA SER A 262 0.41 -6.60 -32.73
C SER A 262 0.03 -8.02 -33.13
N LYS A 263 -1.07 -8.58 -32.58
CA LYS A 263 -1.57 -9.93 -32.80
C LYS A 263 -0.54 -11.03 -32.49
N ILE A 264 0.35 -10.77 -31.54
CA ILE A 264 1.35 -11.74 -31.06
C ILE A 264 0.63 -12.85 -30.30
N GLN A 265 0.95 -14.09 -30.65
CA GLN A 265 0.39 -15.27 -29.97
C GLN A 265 1.10 -15.48 -28.62
N VAL A 266 0.33 -15.40 -27.54
CA VAL A 266 0.80 -15.67 -26.18
C VAL A 266 0.26 -17.04 -25.78
N PRO A 267 1.09 -17.98 -25.30
CA PRO A 267 2.53 -17.86 -25.06
C PRO A 267 3.42 -18.25 -26.25
N GLU A 268 2.89 -18.71 -27.38
CA GLU A 268 3.61 -19.41 -28.46
C GLU A 268 4.71 -18.56 -29.08
N GLU A 269 4.48 -17.26 -29.29
CA GLU A 269 5.47 -16.32 -29.83
C GLU A 269 6.14 -15.51 -28.71
N MET A 270 5.40 -15.24 -27.62
CA MET A 270 5.89 -14.47 -26.49
C MET A 270 5.23 -14.95 -25.18
N ALA A 271 5.99 -15.61 -24.33
CA ALA A 271 5.54 -15.89 -22.98
C ALA A 271 5.57 -14.65 -22.10
N VAL A 272 4.58 -14.48 -21.23
CA VAL A 272 4.42 -13.26 -20.43
C VAL A 272 4.17 -13.60 -18.97
N ILE A 273 4.95 -12.99 -18.07
CA ILE A 273 4.65 -12.92 -16.64
C ILE A 273 4.49 -11.47 -16.24
N GLY A 274 3.34 -11.14 -15.62
CA GLY A 274 3.04 -9.82 -15.12
C GLY A 274 3.16 -9.72 -13.59
N TYR A 275 2.73 -8.56 -13.07
CA TYR A 275 2.73 -8.25 -11.64
C TYR A 275 1.34 -7.83 -11.19
N ASP A 276 0.97 -8.21 -9.96
CA ASP A 276 -0.31 -8.02 -9.29
C ASP A 276 -1.48 -8.79 -9.90
N ASN A 277 -2.28 -9.40 -9.03
CA ASN A 277 -3.45 -10.18 -9.39
C ASN A 277 -4.72 -9.34 -9.37
N TYR A 278 -5.02 -8.69 -10.50
CA TYR A 278 -6.30 -8.01 -10.71
C TYR A 278 -7.23 -8.86 -11.57
N GLU A 279 -8.54 -8.65 -11.47
CA GLU A 279 -9.56 -9.40 -12.21
C GLU A 279 -9.33 -9.38 -13.73
N TRP A 280 -8.81 -8.27 -14.28
CA TRP A 280 -8.51 -8.17 -15.70
C TRP A 280 -7.41 -9.13 -16.16
N THR A 281 -6.50 -9.56 -15.26
CA THR A 281 -5.42 -10.51 -15.60
C THR A 281 -5.95 -11.92 -15.88
N GLU A 282 -7.11 -12.27 -15.35
CA GLU A 282 -7.82 -13.51 -15.65
C GLU A 282 -8.68 -13.38 -16.91
N ALA A 283 -9.15 -12.15 -17.22
CA ALA A 283 -9.98 -11.87 -18.39
C ALA A 283 -9.19 -11.71 -19.69
N THR A 284 -7.84 -11.72 -19.64
CA THR A 284 -7.01 -11.75 -20.85
C THR A 284 -7.11 -13.09 -21.57
N ASN A 285 -6.76 -13.10 -22.84
CA ASN A 285 -6.70 -14.34 -23.62
C ASN A 285 -5.29 -14.51 -24.22
N PRO A 286 -4.48 -15.46 -23.66
CA PRO A 286 -4.77 -16.33 -22.51
C PRO A 286 -4.72 -15.58 -21.18
N PRO A 287 -5.26 -16.19 -20.07
CA PRO A 287 -5.10 -15.64 -18.72
C PRO A 287 -3.64 -15.53 -18.32
N LEU A 288 -3.28 -14.38 -17.71
CA LEU A 288 -1.89 -14.05 -17.39
C LEU A 288 -1.38 -14.78 -16.15
N THR A 289 -0.20 -15.37 -16.26
CA THR A 289 0.65 -15.73 -15.12
C THR A 289 1.17 -14.46 -14.49
N ILE A 290 1.04 -14.34 -13.17
CA ILE A 290 1.40 -13.11 -12.46
C ILE A 290 2.08 -13.39 -11.11
N ILE A 291 2.88 -12.44 -10.64
CA ILE A 291 3.35 -12.40 -9.25
C ILE A 291 2.26 -11.70 -8.43
N LYS A 292 1.72 -12.43 -7.44
CA LYS A 292 0.68 -11.97 -6.53
C LYS A 292 1.29 -11.50 -5.23
N GLN A 293 0.99 -10.28 -4.83
CA GLN A 293 1.39 -9.72 -3.54
C GLN A 293 0.36 -10.04 -2.44
N PRO A 294 0.80 -10.21 -1.17
CA PRO A 294 -0.08 -10.50 -0.03
C PRO A 294 -0.72 -9.21 0.52
N ILE A 295 -1.55 -8.55 -0.29
CA ILE A 295 -2.07 -7.20 -0.05
C ILE A 295 -2.77 -7.08 1.31
N HIS A 296 -3.60 -8.06 1.68
CA HIS A 296 -4.32 -8.05 2.95
C HIS A 296 -3.37 -8.16 4.14
N GLU A 297 -2.38 -9.03 4.04
CA GLU A 297 -1.39 -9.25 5.09
C GLU A 297 -0.51 -8.02 5.29
N ILE A 298 -0.18 -7.27 4.21
CA ILE A 298 0.54 -5.99 4.31
C ILE A 298 -0.24 -5.03 5.21
N GLY A 299 -1.53 -4.84 4.97
CA GLY A 299 -2.36 -3.94 5.75
C GLY A 299 -2.53 -4.36 7.21
N GLU A 300 -2.78 -5.64 7.46
CA GLU A 300 -2.91 -6.19 8.82
C GLU A 300 -1.60 -6.02 9.61
N LYS A 301 -0.45 -6.39 9.01
CA LYS A 301 0.86 -6.27 9.67
C LYS A 301 1.28 -4.82 9.89
N ALA A 302 0.97 -3.91 8.98
CA ALA A 302 1.24 -2.50 9.17
C ALA A 302 0.46 -1.93 10.36
N ALA A 303 -0.83 -2.24 10.48
CA ALA A 303 -1.63 -1.85 11.62
C ALA A 303 -1.09 -2.46 12.93
N GLU A 304 -0.75 -3.75 12.95
CA GLU A 304 -0.17 -4.43 14.12
C GLU A 304 1.15 -3.79 14.58
N LEU A 305 2.06 -3.49 13.62
CA LEU A 305 3.33 -2.85 13.94
C LEU A 305 3.13 -1.46 14.54
N LEU A 306 2.24 -0.65 13.94
CA LEU A 306 1.96 0.69 14.42
C LEU A 306 1.36 0.67 15.83
N LEU A 307 0.41 -0.23 16.09
CA LEU A 307 -0.19 -0.37 17.41
C LEU A 307 0.84 -0.80 18.46
N ALA A 308 1.72 -1.74 18.14
CA ALA A 308 2.81 -2.13 19.02
C ALA A 308 3.79 -0.99 19.30
N ARG A 309 4.04 -0.11 18.33
CA ARG A 309 4.85 1.09 18.50
C ARG A 309 4.16 2.12 19.39
N LEU A 310 2.85 2.29 19.24
CA LEU A 310 2.05 3.17 20.13
C LEU A 310 2.04 2.70 21.58
N GLU A 311 2.02 1.38 21.81
CA GLU A 311 2.08 0.80 23.16
C GLU A 311 3.48 0.88 23.77
N ASN A 312 4.52 0.74 22.96
CA ASN A 312 5.93 0.80 23.39
C ASN A 312 6.76 1.66 22.41
N PRO A 313 6.81 2.99 22.60
CA PRO A 313 7.54 3.91 21.72
C PRO A 313 9.05 3.64 21.62
N GLN A 314 9.65 3.03 22.64
CA GLN A 314 11.09 2.73 22.71
C GLN A 314 11.46 1.34 22.16
N LYS A 315 10.52 0.64 21.56
CA LYS A 315 10.77 -0.65 20.93
C LYS A 315 11.78 -0.48 19.79
N GLU A 316 12.68 -1.44 19.60
CA GLU A 316 13.55 -1.50 18.42
C GLU A 316 12.73 -1.58 17.14
N SER A 317 13.26 -0.99 16.05
CA SER A 317 12.65 -1.02 14.73
C SER A 317 12.46 -2.44 14.23
N SER A 318 11.32 -2.72 13.62
CA SER A 318 10.95 -4.05 13.15
C SER A 318 10.72 -4.04 11.64
N ARG A 319 11.39 -4.95 10.92
CA ARG A 319 11.16 -5.18 9.50
C ARG A 319 10.43 -6.50 9.30
N VAL A 320 9.24 -6.43 8.72
CA VAL A 320 8.46 -7.59 8.28
C VAL A 320 8.61 -7.74 6.77
N SER A 321 9.08 -8.90 6.31
CA SER A 321 9.14 -9.24 4.88
C SER A 321 8.12 -10.34 4.61
N LEU A 322 7.16 -10.06 3.74
CA LEU A 322 6.08 -10.98 3.37
C LEU A 322 6.41 -11.65 2.03
N PRO A 323 6.17 -12.96 1.86
CA PRO A 323 6.40 -13.62 0.59
C PRO A 323 5.32 -13.20 -0.43
N SER A 324 5.72 -13.02 -1.68
CA SER A 324 4.81 -13.04 -2.83
C SER A 324 4.63 -14.48 -3.32
N SER A 325 3.66 -14.72 -4.20
CA SER A 325 3.43 -16.01 -4.82
C SER A 325 3.29 -15.89 -6.33
N LEU A 326 3.80 -16.91 -7.07
CA LEU A 326 3.59 -17.00 -8.50
C LEU A 326 2.26 -17.71 -8.78
N GLU A 327 1.30 -17.01 -9.36
CA GLU A 327 0.02 -17.54 -9.82
C GLU A 327 0.18 -17.98 -11.29
N ILE A 328 0.41 -19.26 -11.50
CA ILE A 328 0.68 -19.82 -12.85
C ILE A 328 -0.64 -19.98 -13.59
N ARG A 329 -0.72 -19.41 -14.79
CA ARG A 329 -1.83 -19.54 -15.74
C ARG A 329 -1.31 -19.90 -17.13
N SER A 330 -1.99 -19.49 -18.19
CA SER A 330 -1.72 -19.97 -19.55
C SER A 330 -0.85 -19.04 -20.40
N SER A 331 -0.33 -17.95 -19.86
CA SER A 331 0.48 -16.99 -20.62
C SER A 331 1.97 -17.33 -20.70
N CYS A 332 2.39 -18.41 -20.08
CA CYS A 332 3.76 -18.91 -20.16
C CYS A 332 3.85 -20.40 -19.86
#